data_464151d4f6a1ab13ddc56e450022cd99
#
_entry.id   464151d4f6a1ab13ddc56e450022cd99
#
_cell.length_a   1.000
_cell.length_b   1.000
_cell.length_c   1.000
_cell.angle_alpha   90.00
_cell.angle_beta   90.00
_cell.angle_gamma   90.00
#
_symmetry.space_group_name_H-M   'P 1'
#
loop_
_entity.id
_entity.type
_entity.pdbx_description
1 polymer ?
#
loop_
_entity_poly.entity_id
_entity_poly.type
_entity_poly.pdbx_seq_one_letter_code
_entity_poly.pdbx_strand_id
1 'polypeptide(L)'
;SFIRKKLNIELEDLGYNQKWLVCDAHLTKDIGLKNELVQICNPSRPGTFLHGRRGHLRFEFRVMPDDNEDIIRSEPFVWELLSPWINRDNAILERAAIYTFHACIAERWNEDNIFIAGDAAHQMPPFMGAGMGTGIRDVSNLAWKVNLFFKNKCSKDIFKTYQNERYLHAKWTVAQTKSIGEMIEGFCAAEEGKEYTPEGPSYDAKFPHIPEGVFGDTSDMITGCPIPQPTLN
;
A
#
# COMPACT_ATOMS: atom_id res chain seq x y z
N SER A 1 15.07 -3.82 1.55
CA SER A 1 15.31 -5.06 2.28
C SER A 1 16.81 -5.43 2.27
N PHE A 2 17.34 -5.88 3.42
CA PHE A 2 18.72 -6.34 3.54
C PHE A 2 18.98 -7.54 2.62
N ILE A 3 18.09 -8.53 2.63
CA ILE A 3 18.20 -9.75 1.81
C ILE A 3 18.23 -9.39 0.31
N ARG A 4 17.31 -8.52 -0.14
CA ARG A 4 17.26 -8.10 -1.54
C ARG A 4 18.60 -7.48 -2.00
N LYS A 5 19.18 -6.59 -1.16
CA LYS A 5 20.50 -6.00 -1.44
C LYS A 5 21.63 -7.04 -1.52
N LYS A 6 21.61 -8.06 -0.64
CA LYS A 6 22.62 -9.14 -0.63
C LYS A 6 22.52 -10.06 -1.85
N LEU A 7 21.33 -10.23 -2.39
CA LEU A 7 21.07 -11.04 -3.58
C LEU A 7 21.13 -10.24 -4.89
N ASN A 8 21.47 -8.94 -4.84
CA ASN A 8 21.47 -8.05 -5.99
C ASN A 8 20.13 -8.13 -6.77
N ILE A 9 19.02 -8.14 -6.04
CA ILE A 9 17.68 -8.10 -6.63
C ILE A 9 17.27 -6.64 -6.78
N GLU A 10 17.09 -6.20 -8.01
CA GLU A 10 16.66 -4.86 -8.35
C GLU A 10 15.16 -4.67 -8.12
N LEU A 11 14.75 -3.41 -7.97
CA LEU A 11 13.36 -2.99 -7.93
C LEU A 11 13.00 -2.29 -9.23
N GLU A 12 11.97 -2.76 -9.89
CA GLU A 12 11.27 -2.00 -10.91
C GLU A 12 10.51 -0.87 -10.21
N ASP A 13 10.87 0.38 -10.52
CA ASP A 13 10.16 1.56 -10.04
C ASP A 13 9.01 1.89 -10.99
N LEU A 14 7.78 1.91 -10.48
CA LEU A 14 6.58 2.24 -11.23
C LEU A 14 6.27 3.75 -11.25
N GLY A 15 7.19 4.57 -10.75
CA GLY A 15 7.12 6.03 -10.89
C GLY A 15 6.27 6.73 -9.84
N TYR A 16 6.26 6.26 -8.60
CA TYR A 16 5.68 6.99 -7.46
C TYR A 16 6.70 7.11 -6.34
N ASN A 17 7.01 8.36 -5.96
CA ASN A 17 8.00 8.64 -4.92
C ASN A 17 7.62 9.94 -4.19
N GLN A 18 6.84 9.83 -3.13
CA GLN A 18 6.34 10.99 -2.38
C GLN A 18 6.57 10.85 -0.89
N LYS A 19 6.96 11.96 -0.27
CA LYS A 19 7.09 12.06 1.18
C LYS A 19 5.77 12.47 1.81
N TRP A 20 5.40 11.80 2.88
CA TRP A 20 4.20 12.05 3.66
C TRP A 20 4.52 12.05 5.14
N LEU A 21 4.03 13.06 5.84
CA LEU A 21 4.04 13.13 7.30
C LEU A 21 2.87 12.29 7.82
N VAL A 22 3.17 11.24 8.54
CA VAL A 22 2.18 10.36 9.18
C VAL A 22 2.13 10.67 10.66
N CYS A 23 0.95 11.06 11.14
CA CYS A 23 0.69 11.37 12.53
C CYS A 23 -0.30 10.36 13.10
N ASP A 24 0.07 9.68 14.16
CA ASP A 24 -0.82 8.82 14.94
C ASP A 24 -1.17 9.53 16.26
N ALA A 25 -2.45 9.58 16.58
CA ALA A 25 -2.96 10.17 17.80
C ALA A 25 -4.03 9.27 18.44
N HIS A 26 -4.26 9.48 19.73
CA HIS A 26 -5.29 8.75 20.47
C HIS A 26 -6.23 9.74 21.18
N LEU A 27 -7.54 9.60 20.96
CA LEU A 27 -8.55 10.39 21.65
C LEU A 27 -8.58 10.01 23.14
N THR A 28 -8.53 11.03 24.01
CA THR A 28 -8.70 10.88 25.46
C THR A 28 -10.15 10.94 25.90
N LYS A 29 -11.03 11.48 25.02
CA LYS A 29 -12.47 11.57 25.23
C LYS A 29 -13.20 11.53 23.88
N ASP A 30 -14.43 11.07 23.90
CA ASP A 30 -15.29 11.11 22.72
C ASP A 30 -15.65 12.57 22.39
N ILE A 31 -15.38 12.97 21.16
CA ILE A 31 -15.69 14.31 20.62
C ILE A 31 -16.64 14.23 19.42
N GLY A 32 -17.28 13.08 19.20
CA GLY A 32 -18.25 12.88 18.13
C GLY A 32 -17.64 12.77 16.72
N LEU A 33 -16.35 12.49 16.58
CA LEU A 33 -15.75 12.24 15.27
C LEU A 33 -16.35 10.98 14.65
N LYS A 34 -16.77 11.08 13.40
CA LYS A 34 -17.28 9.93 12.66
C LYS A 34 -16.17 8.92 12.38
N ASN A 35 -16.53 7.64 12.44
CA ASN A 35 -15.61 6.56 12.06
C ASN A 35 -15.61 6.41 10.53
N GLU A 36 -14.81 7.22 9.89
CA GLU A 36 -14.71 7.30 8.43
C GLU A 36 -13.25 7.50 7.98
N LEU A 37 -13.00 7.17 6.72
CA LEU A 37 -11.78 7.57 6.02
C LEU A 37 -12.11 8.77 5.15
N VAL A 38 -11.37 9.86 5.32
CA VAL A 38 -11.56 11.10 4.56
C VAL A 38 -10.29 11.39 3.77
N GLN A 39 -10.45 11.59 2.46
CA GLN A 39 -9.38 12.09 1.62
C GLN A 39 -9.51 13.62 1.50
N ILE A 40 -8.46 14.33 1.87
CA ILE A 40 -8.39 15.79 1.83
C ILE A 40 -7.64 16.18 0.55
N CYS A 41 -8.40 16.68 -0.44
CA CYS A 41 -7.84 17.12 -1.72
C CYS A 41 -7.57 18.63 -1.69
N ASN A 42 -6.84 19.12 -0.70
CA ASN A 42 -6.43 20.51 -0.61
C ASN A 42 -5.12 20.72 -1.39
N PRO A 43 -5.09 21.57 -2.44
CA PRO A 43 -3.89 21.80 -3.23
C PRO A 43 -2.68 22.24 -2.43
N SER A 44 -2.88 23.06 -1.39
CA SER A 44 -1.78 23.54 -0.53
C SER A 44 -1.19 22.42 0.36
N ARG A 45 -1.99 21.41 0.73
CA ARG A 45 -1.55 20.25 1.49
C ARG A 45 -2.56 19.12 1.41
N PRO A 46 -2.40 18.21 0.45
CA PRO A 46 -3.20 16.99 0.39
C PRO A 46 -3.02 16.15 1.65
N GLY A 47 -4.08 15.49 2.09
CA GLY A 47 -4.01 14.68 3.28
C GLY A 47 -5.05 13.57 3.32
N THR A 48 -4.87 12.65 4.23
CA THR A 48 -5.82 11.58 4.56
C THR A 48 -6.06 11.57 6.05
N PHE A 49 -7.30 11.42 6.45
CA PHE A 49 -7.70 11.21 7.83
C PHE A 49 -8.40 9.87 7.97
N LEU A 50 -7.98 9.09 8.94
CA LEU A 50 -8.57 7.80 9.27
C LEU A 50 -8.91 7.75 10.76
N HIS A 51 -10.18 7.57 11.09
CA HIS A 51 -10.63 7.23 12.44
C HIS A 51 -10.65 5.72 12.60
N GLY A 52 -9.71 5.20 13.37
CA GLY A 52 -9.59 3.78 13.69
C GLY A 52 -10.42 3.35 14.91
N ARG A 53 -10.22 2.11 15.32
CA ARG A 53 -10.91 1.58 16.50
C ARG A 53 -10.38 2.17 17.80
N ARG A 54 -11.23 2.26 18.83
CA ARG A 54 -10.87 2.66 20.20
C ARG A 54 -10.24 4.04 20.30
N GLY A 55 -10.67 5.00 19.46
CA GLY A 55 -10.17 6.37 19.50
C GLY A 55 -8.78 6.57 18.88
N HIS A 56 -8.23 5.56 18.20
CA HIS A 56 -7.00 5.73 17.43
C HIS A 56 -7.27 6.51 16.15
N LEU A 57 -6.50 7.55 15.90
CA LEU A 57 -6.59 8.42 14.74
C LEU A 57 -5.28 8.37 13.96
N ARG A 58 -5.38 8.35 12.65
CA ARG A 58 -4.23 8.54 11.77
C ARG A 58 -4.51 9.66 10.80
N PHE A 59 -3.54 10.56 10.71
CA PHE A 59 -3.49 11.63 9.72
C PHE A 59 -2.25 11.45 8.87
N GLU A 60 -2.39 11.65 7.59
CA GLU A 60 -1.29 11.61 6.64
C GLU A 60 -1.34 12.89 5.82
N PHE A 61 -0.27 13.67 5.82
CA PHE A 61 -0.18 14.92 5.07
C PHE A 61 1.00 14.88 4.12
N ARG A 62 0.77 15.28 2.88
CA ARG A 62 1.84 15.39 1.90
C ARG A 62 2.90 16.39 2.38
N VAL A 63 4.17 16.03 2.25
CA VAL A 63 5.31 16.93 2.41
C VAL A 63 5.43 17.70 1.10
N MET A 64 5.24 19.01 1.15
CA MET A 64 5.30 19.87 -0.03
C MET A 64 6.76 20.17 -0.40
N PRO A 65 7.06 20.52 -1.68
CA PRO A 65 8.44 20.76 -2.13
C PRO A 65 9.21 21.82 -1.31
N ASP A 66 8.50 22.83 -0.81
CA ASP A 66 9.09 23.94 -0.05
C ASP A 66 9.13 23.69 1.46
N ASP A 67 8.66 22.54 1.93
CA ASP A 67 8.65 22.21 3.34
C ASP A 67 10.06 21.92 3.88
N ASN A 68 10.32 22.45 5.07
CA ASN A 68 11.46 22.01 5.86
C ASN A 68 11.05 20.82 6.74
N GLU A 69 11.67 19.64 6.49
CA GLU A 69 11.31 18.40 7.19
C GLU A 69 11.46 18.45 8.71
N ASP A 70 12.41 19.24 9.24
CA ASP A 70 12.58 19.40 10.69
C ASP A 70 11.45 20.25 11.30
N ILE A 71 10.93 21.21 10.55
CA ILE A 71 9.81 22.05 10.98
C ILE A 71 8.51 21.25 10.93
N ILE A 72 8.19 20.59 9.81
CA ILE A 72 6.89 19.92 9.64
C ILE A 72 6.70 18.73 10.57
N ARG A 73 7.77 18.07 11.04
CA ARG A 73 7.69 17.00 12.04
C ARG A 73 7.77 17.51 13.48
N SER A 74 7.96 18.81 13.67
CA SER A 74 7.98 19.39 15.01
C SER A 74 6.60 19.33 15.65
N GLU A 75 6.56 19.08 16.95
CA GLU A 75 5.29 18.93 17.66
C GLU A 75 4.36 20.15 17.54
N PRO A 76 4.85 21.41 17.59
CA PRO A 76 3.99 22.59 17.38
C PRO A 76 3.32 22.58 16.00
N PHE A 77 4.08 22.32 14.94
CA PHE A 77 3.55 22.30 13.58
C PHE A 77 2.56 21.14 13.36
N VAL A 78 2.85 19.96 13.92
CA VAL A 78 1.93 18.82 13.86
C VAL A 78 0.59 19.17 14.51
N TRP A 79 0.60 19.79 15.71
CA TRP A 79 -0.64 20.20 16.36
C TRP A 79 -1.40 21.30 15.59
N GLU A 80 -0.70 22.17 14.88
CA GLU A 80 -1.33 23.13 13.98
C GLU A 80 -2.08 22.43 12.84
N LEU A 81 -1.44 21.43 12.18
CA LEU A 81 -2.08 20.62 11.15
C LEU A 81 -3.30 19.84 11.66
N LEU A 82 -3.23 19.32 12.88
CA LEU A 82 -4.30 18.51 13.47
C LEU A 82 -5.46 19.36 14.04
N SER A 83 -5.24 20.67 14.22
CA SER A 83 -6.17 21.57 14.90
C SER A 83 -7.62 21.60 14.36
N PRO A 84 -7.89 21.36 13.06
CA PRO A 84 -9.27 21.27 12.57
C PRO A 84 -10.09 20.11 13.15
N TRP A 85 -9.42 19.06 13.65
CA TRP A 85 -10.07 17.85 14.14
C TRP A 85 -9.87 17.59 15.62
N ILE A 86 -8.65 17.81 16.13
CA ILE A 86 -8.25 17.50 17.49
C ILE A 86 -7.29 18.54 18.06
N ASN A 87 -7.18 18.55 19.37
CA ASN A 87 -6.23 19.40 20.10
C ASN A 87 -5.69 18.67 21.34
N ARG A 88 -4.78 19.33 22.09
CA ARG A 88 -4.12 18.75 23.27
C ARG A 88 -5.07 18.44 24.43
N ASP A 89 -6.29 19.03 24.47
CA ASP A 89 -7.27 18.78 25.53
C ASP A 89 -8.10 17.49 25.27
N ASN A 90 -8.10 16.99 24.04
CA ASN A 90 -8.93 15.86 23.63
C ASN A 90 -8.17 14.70 23.00
N ALA A 91 -6.88 14.87 22.71
CA ALA A 91 -6.06 13.81 22.13
C ALA A 91 -4.60 13.86 22.60
N ILE A 92 -3.93 12.71 22.52
CA ILE A 92 -2.50 12.54 22.73
C ILE A 92 -1.87 12.20 21.39
N LEU A 93 -0.83 12.96 21.01
CA LEU A 93 -0.01 12.63 19.85
C LEU A 93 0.94 11.49 20.24
N GLU A 94 0.81 10.34 19.56
CA GLU A 94 1.64 9.16 19.82
C GLU A 94 2.91 9.18 18.95
N ARG A 95 2.78 9.65 17.70
CA ARG A 95 3.87 9.65 16.75
C ARG A 95 3.64 10.67 15.64
N ALA A 96 4.74 11.27 15.18
CA ALA A 96 4.81 12.00 13.92
C ALA A 96 6.10 11.61 13.19
N ALA A 97 6.00 11.09 11.98
CA ALA A 97 7.15 10.64 11.22
C ALA A 97 6.93 10.82 9.71
N ILE A 98 8.00 11.20 9.01
CA ILE A 98 7.99 11.30 7.55
C ILE A 98 8.34 9.95 6.96
N TYR A 99 7.50 9.48 6.04
CA TYR A 99 7.71 8.30 5.22
C TYR A 99 7.80 8.69 3.76
N THR A 100 8.62 7.97 3.02
CA THR A 100 8.60 8.02 1.57
C THR A 100 7.80 6.84 1.06
N PHE A 101 6.70 7.12 0.35
CA PHE A 101 5.89 6.10 -0.29
C PHE A 101 6.42 5.84 -1.69
N HIS A 102 6.65 4.58 -1.99
CA HIS A 102 7.16 4.11 -3.27
C HIS A 102 6.14 3.18 -3.93
N ALA A 103 6.15 3.13 -5.26
CA ALA A 103 5.48 2.11 -6.04
C ALA A 103 6.55 1.29 -6.76
N CYS A 104 6.99 0.19 -6.15
CA CYS A 104 8.09 -0.63 -6.64
C CYS A 104 7.78 -2.12 -6.52
N ILE A 105 8.35 -2.91 -7.42
CA ILE A 105 8.27 -4.37 -7.37
C ILE A 105 9.63 -5.01 -7.66
N ALA A 106 10.01 -6.04 -6.91
CA ALA A 106 11.25 -6.76 -7.12
C ALA A 106 11.17 -7.63 -8.39
N GLU A 107 12.22 -7.60 -9.20
CA GLU A 107 12.30 -8.40 -10.44
C GLU A 107 12.30 -9.90 -10.17
N ARG A 108 12.95 -10.33 -9.09
CA ARG A 108 13.04 -11.72 -8.66
C ARG A 108 12.59 -11.88 -7.20
N TRP A 109 11.77 -12.88 -6.94
CA TRP A 109 11.20 -13.14 -5.62
C TRP A 109 11.83 -14.30 -4.88
N ASN A 110 12.67 -15.05 -5.56
CA ASN A 110 13.45 -16.12 -4.95
C ASN A 110 14.80 -16.32 -5.64
N GLU A 111 15.73 -16.81 -4.88
CA GLU A 111 17.02 -17.30 -5.34
C GLU A 111 17.42 -18.48 -4.46
N ASP A 112 17.65 -19.63 -5.07
CA ASP A 112 17.92 -20.91 -4.40
C ASP A 112 16.85 -21.31 -3.36
N ASN A 113 17.18 -21.15 -2.07
CA ASN A 113 16.32 -21.46 -0.93
C ASN A 113 15.86 -20.19 -0.18
N ILE A 114 16.13 -19.02 -0.73
CA ILE A 114 15.79 -17.75 -0.14
C ILE A 114 14.60 -17.15 -0.92
N PHE A 115 13.58 -16.74 -0.20
CA PHE A 115 12.37 -16.13 -0.75
C PHE A 115 12.14 -14.76 -0.13
N ILE A 116 11.63 -13.82 -0.91
CA ILE A 116 11.16 -12.53 -0.42
C ILE A 116 9.64 -12.44 -0.61
N ALA A 117 8.96 -11.74 0.31
CA ALA A 117 7.51 -11.56 0.33
C ALA A 117 7.15 -10.20 0.93
N GLY A 118 5.94 -9.71 0.70
CA GLY A 118 5.46 -8.43 1.24
C GLY A 118 6.38 -7.27 0.84
N ASP A 119 6.65 -6.34 1.74
CA ASP A 119 7.46 -5.13 1.48
C ASP A 119 8.88 -5.40 0.99
N ALA A 120 9.39 -6.62 1.18
CA ALA A 120 10.65 -7.02 0.59
C ALA A 120 10.55 -7.29 -0.92
N ALA A 121 9.37 -7.72 -1.39
CA ALA A 121 9.08 -8.03 -2.79
C ALA A 121 8.39 -6.87 -3.53
N HIS A 122 7.54 -6.12 -2.85
CA HIS A 122 6.78 -4.99 -3.43
C HIS A 122 6.49 -3.92 -2.38
N GLN A 123 6.57 -2.68 -2.80
CA GLN A 123 6.22 -1.52 -1.99
C GLN A 123 5.15 -0.72 -2.72
N MET A 124 4.17 -0.22 -2.00
CA MET A 124 3.05 0.51 -2.56
C MET A 124 2.60 1.65 -1.65
N PRO A 125 2.06 2.74 -2.22
CA PRO A 125 1.40 3.78 -1.44
C PRO A 125 0.26 3.22 -0.58
N PRO A 126 -0.02 3.77 0.61
CA PRO A 126 -0.96 3.19 1.57
C PRO A 126 -2.44 3.43 1.23
N PHE A 127 -2.76 4.16 0.18
CA PHE A 127 -4.10 4.71 -0.11
C PHE A 127 -5.24 3.68 -0.22
N MET A 128 -4.94 2.42 -0.50
CA MET A 128 -5.94 1.33 -0.49
C MET A 128 -5.85 0.44 0.75
N GLY A 129 -4.87 0.65 1.63
CA GLY A 129 -4.60 -0.26 2.74
C GLY A 129 -4.22 -1.69 2.29
N ALA A 130 -3.77 -1.89 1.04
CA ALA A 130 -3.63 -3.20 0.42
C ALA A 130 -2.32 -3.93 0.72
N GLY A 131 -1.29 -3.22 1.22
CA GLY A 131 0.07 -3.77 1.38
C GLY A 131 0.13 -5.02 2.25
N MET A 132 -0.42 -4.95 3.45
CA MET A 132 -0.46 -6.10 4.37
C MET A 132 -1.22 -7.29 3.77
N GLY A 133 -2.40 -7.05 3.18
CA GLY A 133 -3.21 -8.10 2.57
C GLY A 133 -2.49 -8.78 1.39
N THR A 134 -1.74 -8.02 0.60
CA THR A 134 -0.93 -8.57 -0.51
C THR A 134 0.21 -9.43 0.04
N GLY A 135 0.93 -8.96 1.07
CA GLY A 135 1.98 -9.75 1.72
C GLY A 135 1.46 -11.03 2.38
N ILE A 136 0.27 -11.02 2.98
CA ILE A 136 -0.38 -12.23 3.51
C ILE A 136 -0.67 -13.23 2.39
N ARG A 137 -1.14 -12.77 1.22
CA ARG A 137 -1.36 -13.66 0.07
C ARG A 137 -0.05 -14.28 -0.42
N ASP A 138 1.06 -13.53 -0.41
CA ASP A 138 2.37 -14.07 -0.78
C ASP A 138 2.80 -15.18 0.16
N VAL A 139 2.76 -14.93 1.46
CA VAL A 139 3.15 -15.91 2.48
C VAL A 139 2.21 -17.12 2.45
N SER A 140 0.92 -16.93 2.26
CA SER A 140 -0.05 -18.01 2.14
C SER A 140 0.24 -18.90 0.92
N ASN A 141 0.58 -18.29 -0.22
CA ASN A 141 0.97 -19.02 -1.41
C ASN A 141 2.26 -19.82 -1.23
N LEU A 142 3.25 -19.25 -0.55
CA LEU A 142 4.54 -19.90 -0.33
C LEU A 142 4.46 -20.98 0.76
N ALA A 143 3.70 -20.76 1.83
CA ALA A 143 3.72 -21.63 3.02
C ALA A 143 3.29 -23.07 2.74
N TRP A 144 2.24 -23.30 1.95
CA TRP A 144 1.81 -24.65 1.60
C TRP A 144 2.79 -25.36 0.69
N LYS A 145 3.48 -24.63 -0.20
CA LYS A 145 4.52 -25.15 -1.09
C LYS A 145 5.72 -25.64 -0.27
N VAL A 146 6.16 -24.84 0.70
CA VAL A 146 7.21 -25.21 1.64
C VAL A 146 6.81 -26.44 2.44
N ASN A 147 5.58 -26.50 2.96
CA ASN A 147 5.08 -27.67 3.71
C ASN A 147 5.06 -28.95 2.86
N LEU A 148 4.61 -28.87 1.60
CA LEU A 148 4.63 -30.05 0.71
C LEU A 148 6.04 -30.51 0.40
N PHE A 149 6.96 -29.59 0.14
CA PHE A 149 8.36 -29.92 -0.11
C PHE A 149 9.00 -30.65 1.08
N PHE A 150 8.87 -30.12 2.30
CA PHE A 150 9.42 -30.76 3.48
C PHE A 150 8.75 -32.08 3.85
N LYS A 151 7.53 -32.31 3.39
CA LYS A 151 6.85 -33.62 3.50
C LYS A 151 7.19 -34.59 2.37
N ASN A 152 8.15 -34.27 1.52
CA ASN A 152 8.50 -35.05 0.31
C ASN A 152 7.29 -35.37 -0.58
N LYS A 153 6.34 -34.43 -0.70
CA LYS A 153 5.13 -34.56 -1.53
C LYS A 153 5.28 -33.89 -2.91
N CYS A 154 6.34 -33.13 -3.12
CA CYS A 154 6.64 -32.48 -4.40
C CYS A 154 8.14 -32.25 -4.56
N SER A 155 8.59 -31.97 -5.79
CA SER A 155 9.96 -31.54 -6.09
C SER A 155 10.16 -30.05 -5.74
N LYS A 156 11.43 -29.63 -5.71
CA LYS A 156 11.81 -28.22 -5.51
C LYS A 156 11.25 -27.30 -6.61
N ASP A 157 10.85 -27.83 -7.77
CA ASP A 157 10.32 -27.05 -8.86
C ASP A 157 9.02 -26.31 -8.50
N ILE A 158 8.28 -26.78 -7.50
CA ILE A 158 7.10 -26.10 -7.00
C ILE A 158 7.39 -24.64 -6.59
N PHE A 159 8.60 -24.31 -6.16
CA PHE A 159 8.97 -22.97 -5.77
C PHE A 159 9.08 -21.98 -6.92
N LYS A 160 9.31 -22.46 -8.15
CA LYS A 160 9.33 -21.63 -9.35
C LYS A 160 7.95 -20.99 -9.61
N THR A 161 6.89 -21.68 -9.17
CA THR A 161 5.52 -21.18 -9.36
C THR A 161 5.13 -20.05 -8.40
N TYR A 162 5.92 -19.83 -7.32
CA TYR A 162 5.62 -18.79 -6.33
C TYR A 162 5.57 -17.39 -6.96
N GLN A 163 6.64 -17.00 -7.64
CA GLN A 163 6.67 -15.71 -8.32
C GLN A 163 5.63 -15.64 -9.45
N ASN A 164 5.52 -16.68 -10.27
CA ASN A 164 4.56 -16.70 -11.39
C ASN A 164 3.12 -16.46 -10.92
N GLU A 165 2.72 -17.07 -9.82
CA GLU A 165 1.37 -16.98 -9.28
C GLU A 165 1.12 -15.65 -8.52
N ARG A 166 2.16 -14.96 -8.05
CA ARG A 166 2.00 -13.78 -7.18
C ARG A 166 2.37 -12.46 -7.85
N TYR A 167 3.35 -12.47 -8.74
CA TYR A 167 3.95 -11.26 -9.31
C TYR A 167 2.93 -10.34 -9.98
N LEU A 168 2.13 -10.87 -10.92
CA LEU A 168 1.16 -10.06 -11.67
C LEU A 168 0.09 -9.45 -10.76
N HIS A 169 -0.37 -10.21 -9.76
CA HIS A 169 -1.35 -9.71 -8.78
C HIS A 169 -0.76 -8.60 -7.91
N ALA A 170 0.47 -8.77 -7.44
CA ALA A 170 1.15 -7.75 -6.65
C ALA A 170 1.43 -6.50 -7.50
N LYS A 171 1.95 -6.66 -8.72
CA LYS A 171 2.22 -5.56 -9.66
C LYS A 171 0.95 -4.76 -9.97
N TRP A 172 -0.15 -5.46 -10.23
CA TRP A 172 -1.45 -4.81 -10.44
C TRP A 172 -1.88 -4.00 -9.19
N THR A 173 -1.76 -4.58 -8.00
CA THR A 173 -2.12 -3.88 -6.75
C THR A 173 -1.24 -2.64 -6.54
N VAL A 174 0.07 -2.73 -6.79
CA VAL A 174 0.98 -1.58 -6.72
C VAL A 174 0.56 -0.50 -7.70
N ALA A 175 0.23 -0.86 -8.95
CA ALA A 175 -0.24 0.09 -9.95
C ALA A 175 -1.56 0.76 -9.55
N GLN A 176 -2.52 0.01 -8.98
CA GLN A 176 -3.79 0.58 -8.51
C GLN A 176 -3.57 1.58 -7.35
N THR A 177 -2.73 1.25 -6.39
CA THR A 177 -2.43 2.17 -5.27
C THR A 177 -1.72 3.43 -5.74
N LYS A 178 -0.83 3.33 -6.75
CA LYS A 178 -0.22 4.48 -7.44
C LYS A 178 -1.28 5.36 -8.07
N SER A 179 -2.20 4.79 -8.85
CA SER A 179 -3.26 5.54 -9.55
C SER A 179 -4.17 6.32 -8.60
N ILE A 180 -4.43 5.80 -7.39
CA ILE A 180 -5.16 6.57 -6.37
C ILE A 180 -4.33 7.79 -5.92
N GLY A 181 -3.03 7.65 -5.74
CA GLY A 181 -2.16 8.78 -5.43
C GLY A 181 -2.19 9.85 -6.51
N GLU A 182 -2.12 9.44 -7.78
CA GLU A 182 -2.23 10.32 -8.94
C GLU A 182 -3.61 11.00 -9.04
N MET A 183 -4.68 10.27 -8.72
CA MET A 183 -6.04 10.82 -8.65
C MET A 183 -6.17 11.91 -7.58
N ILE A 184 -5.56 11.74 -6.41
CA ILE A 184 -5.52 12.76 -5.35
C ILE A 184 -4.84 14.03 -5.87
N GLU A 185 -3.72 13.89 -6.57
CA GLU A 185 -3.03 15.02 -7.21
C GLU A 185 -3.88 15.70 -8.28
N GLY A 186 -4.61 14.91 -9.04
CA GLY A 186 -5.53 15.42 -10.05
C GLY A 186 -6.66 16.25 -9.46
N PHE A 187 -7.28 15.81 -8.38
CA PHE A 187 -8.29 16.60 -7.67
C PHE A 187 -7.70 17.90 -7.13
N CYS A 188 -6.48 17.88 -6.59
CA CYS A 188 -5.81 19.09 -6.15
C CYS A 188 -5.52 20.04 -7.32
N ALA A 189 -5.11 19.53 -8.48
CA ALA A 189 -4.88 20.33 -9.67
C ALA A 189 -6.18 20.95 -10.21
N ALA A 190 -7.29 20.20 -10.19
CA ALA A 190 -8.60 20.70 -10.60
C ALA A 190 -9.11 21.85 -9.71
N GLU A 191 -8.90 21.77 -8.40
CA GLU A 191 -9.21 22.88 -7.47
C GLU A 191 -8.40 24.14 -7.77
N GLU A 192 -7.19 24.01 -8.34
CA GLU A 192 -6.38 25.13 -8.84
C GLU A 192 -6.78 25.60 -10.24
N GLY A 193 -7.84 25.04 -10.85
CA GLY A 193 -8.28 25.35 -12.20
C GLY A 193 -7.39 24.82 -13.32
N LYS A 194 -6.56 23.81 -13.04
CA LYS A 194 -5.73 23.11 -14.01
C LYS A 194 -6.50 21.93 -14.61
N GLU A 195 -6.32 21.70 -15.92
CA GLU A 195 -6.83 20.47 -16.53
C GLU A 195 -6.08 19.26 -15.98
N TYR A 196 -6.84 18.26 -15.56
CA TYR A 196 -6.32 16.96 -15.14
C TYR A 196 -6.91 15.85 -16.01
N THR A 197 -6.05 15.14 -16.69
CA THR A 197 -6.42 13.89 -17.39
C THR A 197 -5.85 12.73 -16.58
N PRO A 198 -6.69 11.86 -15.98
CA PRO A 198 -6.19 10.73 -15.24
C PRO A 198 -5.44 9.78 -16.17
N GLU A 199 -4.14 9.64 -15.93
CA GLU A 199 -3.31 8.62 -16.54
C GLU A 199 -3.21 7.45 -15.56
N GLY A 200 -3.82 6.34 -15.85
CA GLY A 200 -3.70 5.18 -15.00
C GLY A 200 -4.72 4.09 -15.28
N PRO A 201 -4.52 2.90 -14.74
CA PRO A 201 -5.50 1.84 -14.91
C PRO A 201 -6.83 2.29 -14.29
N SER A 202 -7.88 2.19 -15.08
CA SER A 202 -9.26 2.45 -14.64
C SER A 202 -9.55 1.66 -13.37
N TYR A 203 -10.35 2.25 -12.46
CA TYR A 203 -10.85 1.57 -11.26
C TYR A 203 -11.58 0.26 -11.60
N ASP A 204 -12.06 0.12 -12.84
CA ASP A 204 -12.69 -1.06 -13.41
C ASP A 204 -11.68 -2.05 -14.01
N ALA A 205 -10.37 -1.79 -13.89
CA ALA A 205 -9.36 -2.70 -14.39
C ALA A 205 -9.50 -4.08 -13.73
N LYS A 206 -9.77 -5.09 -14.54
CA LYS A 206 -9.90 -6.46 -14.05
C LYS A 206 -8.61 -6.94 -13.41
N PHE A 207 -8.75 -7.68 -12.33
CA PHE A 207 -7.62 -8.36 -11.70
C PHE A 207 -6.95 -9.29 -12.73
N PRO A 208 -5.62 -9.29 -12.85
CA PRO A 208 -4.94 -10.11 -13.85
C PRO A 208 -5.09 -11.60 -13.54
N HIS A 209 -5.20 -12.40 -14.59
CA HIS A 209 -5.13 -13.85 -14.48
C HIS A 209 -3.72 -14.29 -14.08
N ILE A 210 -3.61 -15.44 -13.42
CA ILE A 210 -2.35 -16.11 -13.21
C ILE A 210 -1.95 -16.79 -14.53
N PRO A 211 -0.83 -16.39 -15.15
CA PRO A 211 -0.46 -16.92 -16.47
C PRO A 211 -0.06 -18.39 -16.43
N GLU A 212 0.55 -18.83 -15.33
CA GLU A 212 1.01 -20.19 -15.13
C GLU A 212 1.15 -20.48 -13.64
N GLY A 213 0.67 -21.62 -13.17
CA GLY A 213 0.73 -22.00 -11.76
C GLY A 213 0.59 -23.51 -11.56
N VAL A 214 0.58 -23.94 -10.31
CA VAL A 214 0.44 -25.36 -9.93
C VAL A 214 -0.93 -25.92 -10.36
N PHE A 215 -1.97 -25.12 -10.37
CA PHE A 215 -3.36 -25.55 -10.56
C PHE A 215 -4.02 -25.08 -11.86
N GLY A 216 -3.27 -24.52 -12.77
CA GLY A 216 -3.87 -24.11 -14.03
C GLY A 216 -2.96 -23.26 -14.90
N ASP A 217 -3.46 -23.01 -16.09
CA ASP A 217 -2.88 -22.14 -17.09
C ASP A 217 -3.90 -21.06 -17.54
N THR A 218 -3.51 -20.22 -18.48
CA THR A 218 -4.34 -19.13 -18.99
C THR A 218 -5.44 -19.55 -19.96
N SER A 219 -5.60 -20.85 -20.23
CA SER A 219 -6.66 -21.35 -21.13
C SER A 219 -8.06 -21.14 -20.56
N ASP A 220 -8.15 -20.95 -19.26
CA ASP A 220 -9.37 -20.73 -18.50
C ASP A 220 -9.48 -19.26 -18.01
N MET A 221 -10.56 -18.59 -18.40
CA MET A 221 -10.85 -17.19 -18.02
C MET A 221 -11.09 -16.99 -16.50
N ILE A 222 -11.17 -18.05 -15.73
CA ILE A 222 -11.49 -18.04 -14.30
C ILE A 222 -10.24 -18.31 -13.45
N THR A 223 -9.29 -19.08 -13.95
CA THR A 223 -8.08 -19.45 -13.22
C THR A 223 -7.30 -18.21 -12.80
N GLY A 224 -7.01 -18.11 -11.51
CA GLY A 224 -6.27 -17.00 -10.90
C GLY A 224 -7.08 -15.75 -10.65
N CYS A 225 -8.35 -15.69 -11.03
CA CYS A 225 -9.22 -14.59 -10.65
C CYS A 225 -9.63 -14.69 -9.16
N PRO A 226 -9.78 -13.57 -8.46
CA PRO A 226 -10.39 -13.56 -7.13
C PRO A 226 -11.82 -14.09 -7.22
N ILE A 227 -12.17 -14.98 -6.30
CA ILE A 227 -13.56 -15.44 -6.15
C ILE A 227 -14.38 -14.24 -5.64
N PRO A 228 -15.49 -13.87 -6.30
CA PRO A 228 -16.39 -12.84 -5.79
C PRO A 228 -16.83 -13.20 -4.38
N GLN A 229 -16.76 -12.24 -3.47
CA GLN A 229 -17.22 -12.47 -2.11
C GLN A 229 -18.75 -12.51 -2.10
N PRO A 230 -19.40 -13.61 -1.65
CA PRO A 230 -20.85 -13.65 -1.56
C PRO A 230 -21.33 -12.61 -0.53
N THR A 231 -22.39 -11.90 -0.87
CA THR A 231 -23.09 -11.05 0.10
C THR A 231 -23.78 -11.98 1.11
N LEU A 232 -23.33 -11.95 2.34
CA LEU A 232 -24.07 -12.63 3.43
C LEU A 232 -25.24 -11.72 3.81
N ASN A 233 -26.46 -12.18 3.52
CA ASN A 233 -27.69 -11.55 4.00
C ASN A 233 -27.92 -11.86 5.47
#